data_d49d288a831e5ad1f9bbcc907715240f
#
_entry.id   d49d288a831e5ad1f9bbcc907715240f
#
_cell.length_a   1.000
_cell.length_b   1.000
_cell.length_c   1.000
_cell.angle_alpha   90.00
_cell.angle_beta   90.00
_cell.angle_gamma   90.00
#
_symmetry.space_group_name_H-M   'P 1'
#
loop_
_entity.id
_entity.type
_entity.pdbx_description
1 polymer ?
#
loop_
_entity_poly.entity_id
_entity_poly.type
_entity_poly.pdbx_seq_one_letter_code
_entity_poly.pdbx_strand_id
1 'polypeptide(L)'
;MHYLLEKGDIEVLKEHISLYDEELTRIDESRYSDNPIVDSVLRTKIGAARAEGIQINTSIRIPKQMQLEHGDIGVLYGNLLDNAIEACRKVEIERRFIKIENKLTAGKMLLIIENSKTGEKNESLTTTKSDNYSHGRGIHSVRRVVEKYSGTITFTDKGKVFEVSAMLYGIEVKE
;
A
#
# COMPACT_ATOMS: atom_id res chain seq x y z
N MET A 1 -25.17 -12.31 -18.92
CA MET A 1 -24.82 -11.87 -20.29
C MET A 1 -25.35 -12.81 -21.38
N HIS A 2 -25.07 -14.10 -21.32
CA HIS A 2 -25.58 -15.12 -22.30
C HIS A 2 -27.12 -15.09 -22.46
N TYR A 3 -27.87 -14.98 -21.37
CA TYR A 3 -29.33 -14.96 -21.35
C TYR A 3 -29.98 -13.74 -22.05
N LEU A 4 -29.31 -12.57 -22.02
CA LEU A 4 -29.79 -11.34 -22.67
C LEU A 4 -29.56 -11.37 -24.18
N LEU A 5 -28.48 -12.02 -24.64
CA LEU A 5 -28.19 -12.22 -26.07
C LEU A 5 -29.23 -13.13 -26.75
N GLU A 6 -29.72 -14.16 -26.03
CA GLU A 6 -30.74 -15.08 -26.54
C GLU A 6 -32.12 -14.41 -26.72
N LYS A 7 -32.40 -13.34 -25.96
CA LYS A 7 -33.66 -12.56 -26.08
C LYS A 7 -33.61 -11.40 -27.08
N GLY A 8 -32.48 -11.14 -27.72
CA GLY A 8 -32.32 -10.06 -28.68
C GLY A 8 -32.52 -8.65 -28.13
N ASP A 9 -32.39 -8.46 -26.84
CA ASP A 9 -32.63 -7.19 -26.13
C ASP A 9 -31.35 -6.35 -26.13
N ILE A 10 -31.01 -5.81 -27.30
CA ILE A 10 -29.76 -5.06 -27.55
C ILE A 10 -29.71 -3.77 -26.71
N GLU A 11 -30.86 -3.16 -26.42
CA GLU A 11 -30.93 -1.93 -25.62
C GLU A 11 -30.53 -2.19 -24.15
N VAL A 12 -31.06 -3.24 -23.55
CA VAL A 12 -30.71 -3.66 -22.19
C VAL A 12 -29.25 -4.09 -22.10
N LEU A 13 -28.74 -4.72 -23.15
CA LEU A 13 -27.32 -5.07 -23.22
C LEU A 13 -26.41 -3.84 -23.29
N LYS A 14 -26.80 -2.82 -24.09
CA LYS A 14 -26.08 -1.54 -24.18
C LYS A 14 -26.09 -0.81 -22.84
N GLU A 15 -27.23 -0.76 -22.16
CA GLU A 15 -27.36 -0.13 -20.85
C GLU A 15 -26.48 -0.83 -19.82
N HIS A 16 -26.45 -2.16 -19.81
CA HIS A 16 -25.52 -2.93 -18.95
C HIS A 16 -24.04 -2.66 -19.30
N ILE A 17 -23.69 -2.60 -20.57
CA ILE A 17 -22.31 -2.30 -20.99
C ILE A 17 -21.93 -0.89 -20.55
N SER A 18 -22.81 0.11 -20.71
CA SER A 18 -22.51 1.49 -20.28
C SER A 18 -22.34 1.61 -18.76
N LEU A 19 -23.10 0.87 -17.97
CA LEU A 19 -22.92 0.79 -16.52
C LEU A 19 -21.55 0.18 -16.14
N TYR A 20 -21.13 -0.86 -16.86
CA TYR A 20 -19.80 -1.45 -16.65
C TYR A 20 -18.68 -0.50 -17.10
N ASP A 21 -18.86 0.25 -18.19
CA ASP A 21 -17.90 1.26 -18.66
C ASP A 21 -17.79 2.44 -17.68
N GLU A 22 -18.89 2.91 -17.09
CA GLU A 22 -18.87 3.92 -16.03
C GLU A 22 -18.17 3.39 -14.77
N GLU A 23 -18.41 2.14 -14.40
CA GLU A 23 -17.76 1.49 -13.25
C GLU A 23 -16.26 1.29 -13.49
N LEU A 24 -15.87 0.89 -14.71
CA LEU A 24 -14.47 0.79 -15.14
C LEU A 24 -13.79 2.16 -15.18
N THR A 25 -14.48 3.21 -15.65
CA THR A 25 -13.95 4.58 -15.66
C THR A 25 -13.75 5.11 -14.25
N ARG A 26 -14.69 4.87 -13.33
CA ARG A 26 -14.53 5.19 -11.89
C ARG A 26 -13.39 4.42 -11.24
N ILE A 27 -13.15 3.19 -11.68
CA ILE A 27 -12.02 2.37 -11.23
C ILE A 27 -10.70 2.99 -11.71
N ASP A 28 -10.64 3.53 -12.91
CA ASP A 28 -9.44 4.15 -13.47
C ASP A 28 -9.13 5.52 -12.82
N GLU A 29 -10.14 6.32 -12.49
CA GLU A 29 -10.00 7.58 -11.73
C GLU A 29 -9.47 7.39 -10.30
N SER A 30 -9.60 6.18 -9.73
CA SER A 30 -9.09 5.83 -8.40
C SER A 30 -7.74 5.11 -8.42
N ARG A 31 -7.01 5.15 -9.56
CA ARG A 31 -5.74 4.43 -9.72
C ARG A 31 -4.62 5.08 -8.89
N TYR A 32 -4.00 4.29 -8.01
CA TYR A 32 -2.92 4.74 -7.14
C TYR A 32 -1.53 4.54 -7.74
N SER A 33 -1.40 3.61 -8.69
CA SER A 33 -0.11 3.24 -9.28
C SER A 33 -0.25 2.73 -10.71
N ASP A 34 0.73 3.01 -11.56
CA ASP A 34 0.83 2.40 -12.90
C ASP A 34 1.20 0.92 -12.84
N ASN A 35 1.84 0.46 -11.76
CA ASN A 35 2.11 -0.94 -11.56
C ASN A 35 0.84 -1.67 -11.08
N PRO A 36 0.32 -2.66 -11.84
CA PRO A 36 -0.98 -3.28 -11.57
C PRO A 36 -1.02 -4.05 -10.25
N ILE A 37 0.11 -4.62 -9.81
CA ILE A 37 0.16 -5.38 -8.56
C ILE A 37 0.15 -4.42 -7.36
N VAL A 38 0.96 -3.36 -7.42
CA VAL A 38 0.96 -2.33 -6.38
C VAL A 38 -0.41 -1.65 -6.30
N ASP A 39 -1.01 -1.32 -7.45
CA ASP A 39 -2.34 -0.72 -7.51
C ASP A 39 -3.40 -1.61 -6.85
N SER A 40 -3.41 -2.90 -7.15
CA SER A 40 -4.34 -3.88 -6.57
C SER A 40 -4.22 -3.96 -5.04
N VAL A 41 -2.98 -4.03 -4.52
CA VAL A 41 -2.75 -4.07 -3.06
C VAL A 41 -3.18 -2.76 -2.42
N LEU A 42 -2.82 -1.61 -3.01
CA LEU A 42 -3.19 -0.29 -2.51
C LEU A 42 -4.71 -0.10 -2.49
N ARG A 43 -5.43 -0.44 -3.56
CA ARG A 43 -6.90 -0.36 -3.61
C ARG A 43 -7.54 -1.12 -2.45
N THR A 44 -7.11 -2.36 -2.25
CA THR A 44 -7.65 -3.21 -1.18
C THR A 44 -7.39 -2.60 0.20
N LYS A 45 -6.15 -2.22 0.48
CA LYS A 45 -5.76 -1.69 1.81
C LYS A 45 -6.31 -0.30 2.07
N ILE A 46 -6.29 0.58 1.07
CA ILE A 46 -6.84 1.94 1.19
C ILE A 46 -8.35 1.90 1.33
N GLY A 47 -9.04 1.01 0.60
CA GLY A 47 -10.47 0.81 0.76
C GLY A 47 -10.84 0.40 2.18
N ALA A 48 -10.13 -0.57 2.76
CA ALA A 48 -10.31 -0.98 4.14
C ALA A 48 -10.03 0.17 5.13
N ALA A 49 -8.94 0.91 4.93
CA ALA A 49 -8.57 2.04 5.78
C ALA A 49 -9.64 3.15 5.76
N ARG A 50 -10.12 3.52 4.57
CA ARG A 50 -11.20 4.53 4.42
C ARG A 50 -12.50 4.12 5.08
N ALA A 51 -12.87 2.84 5.02
CA ALA A 51 -14.05 2.31 5.70
C ALA A 51 -13.97 2.45 7.24
N GLU A 52 -12.75 2.58 7.78
CA GLU A 52 -12.49 2.80 9.21
C GLU A 52 -12.25 4.29 9.55
N GLY A 53 -12.58 5.21 8.65
CA GLY A 53 -12.44 6.66 8.85
C GLY A 53 -11.00 7.16 8.82
N ILE A 54 -10.07 6.42 8.23
CA ILE A 54 -8.66 6.82 8.12
C ILE A 54 -8.49 7.72 6.89
N GLN A 55 -7.93 8.90 7.08
CA GLN A 55 -7.56 9.80 5.98
C GLN A 55 -6.33 9.26 5.27
N ILE A 56 -6.38 9.16 3.95
CA ILE A 56 -5.29 8.60 3.14
C ILE A 56 -4.70 9.66 2.21
N ASN A 57 -3.38 9.81 2.25
CA ASN A 57 -2.61 10.64 1.32
C ASN A 57 -1.58 9.76 0.61
N THR A 58 -1.55 9.80 -0.72
CA THR A 58 -0.66 8.96 -1.53
C THR A 58 0.17 9.78 -2.51
N SER A 59 1.44 9.42 -2.67
CA SER A 59 2.34 9.92 -3.70
C SER A 59 3.18 8.75 -4.24
N ILE A 60 2.67 8.08 -5.27
CA ILE A 60 3.28 6.87 -5.83
C ILE A 60 3.87 7.20 -7.21
N ARG A 61 5.18 7.02 -7.36
CA ARG A 61 5.93 7.28 -8.60
C ARG A 61 6.83 6.10 -8.94
N ILE A 62 6.18 5.03 -9.39
CA ILE A 62 6.85 3.79 -9.82
C ILE A 62 6.36 3.41 -11.22
N PRO A 63 7.21 2.80 -12.05
CA PRO A 63 6.85 2.42 -13.41
C PRO A 63 5.88 1.25 -13.43
N LYS A 64 5.22 1.08 -14.58
CA LYS A 64 4.28 -0.03 -14.83
C LYS A 64 4.95 -1.39 -14.63
N GLN A 65 6.18 -1.54 -15.08
CA GLN A 65 6.95 -2.77 -14.97
C GLN A 65 8.27 -2.53 -14.24
N MET A 66 8.55 -3.33 -13.24
CA MET A 66 9.78 -3.29 -12.45
C MET A 66 10.18 -4.71 -12.02
N GLN A 67 11.47 -4.94 -11.81
CA GLN A 67 12.00 -6.22 -11.34
C GLN A 67 11.84 -6.38 -9.82
N LEU A 68 10.59 -6.43 -9.39
CA LEU A 68 10.21 -6.76 -8.01
C LEU A 68 9.19 -7.89 -8.08
N GLU A 69 9.42 -9.00 -7.38
CA GLU A 69 8.52 -10.14 -7.41
C GLU A 69 7.13 -9.78 -6.87
N HIS A 70 6.09 -10.29 -7.52
CA HIS A 70 4.70 -9.97 -7.15
C HIS A 70 4.38 -10.36 -5.69
N GLY A 71 4.92 -11.50 -5.24
CA GLY A 71 4.78 -11.94 -3.84
C GLY A 71 5.44 -10.97 -2.86
N ASP A 72 6.61 -10.43 -3.21
CA ASP A 72 7.34 -9.48 -2.38
C ASP A 72 6.63 -8.13 -2.29
N ILE A 73 6.00 -7.68 -3.39
CA ILE A 73 5.11 -6.50 -3.37
C ILE A 73 3.98 -6.71 -2.37
N GLY A 74 3.30 -7.85 -2.43
CA GLY A 74 2.22 -8.20 -1.50
C GLY A 74 2.68 -8.22 -0.05
N VAL A 75 3.84 -8.82 0.23
CA VAL A 75 4.43 -8.86 1.57
C VAL A 75 4.79 -7.47 2.06
N LEU A 76 5.48 -6.67 1.24
CA LEU A 76 5.97 -5.35 1.61
C LEU A 76 4.81 -4.38 1.92
N TYR A 77 3.95 -4.13 0.94
CA TYR A 77 2.85 -3.19 1.10
C TYR A 77 1.76 -3.73 2.03
N GLY A 78 1.41 -5.02 1.90
CA GLY A 78 0.35 -5.63 2.69
C GLY A 78 0.64 -5.54 4.18
N ASN A 79 1.81 -6.02 4.64
CA ASN A 79 2.13 -6.03 6.06
C ASN A 79 2.37 -4.62 6.63
N LEU A 80 3.02 -3.72 5.86
CA LEU A 80 3.27 -2.37 6.36
C LEU A 80 1.96 -1.57 6.49
N LEU A 81 1.04 -1.71 5.54
CA LEU A 81 -0.27 -1.05 5.60
C LEU A 81 -1.18 -1.65 6.67
N ASP A 82 -1.16 -2.98 6.86
CA ASP A 82 -1.91 -3.61 7.96
C ASP A 82 -1.46 -3.08 9.32
N ASN A 83 -0.16 -2.95 9.54
CA ASN A 83 0.39 -2.37 10.76
C ASN A 83 -0.03 -0.91 10.95
N ALA A 84 -0.02 -0.12 9.87
CA ALA A 84 -0.45 1.27 9.90
C ALA A 84 -1.94 1.41 10.26
N ILE A 85 -2.80 0.59 9.64
CA ILE A 85 -4.24 0.54 9.92
C ILE A 85 -4.49 0.14 11.37
N GLU A 86 -3.81 -0.91 11.86
CA GLU A 86 -3.95 -1.36 13.24
C GLU A 86 -3.53 -0.27 14.25
N ALA A 87 -2.48 0.48 13.97
CA ALA A 87 -2.06 1.59 14.81
C ALA A 87 -3.10 2.73 14.82
N CYS A 88 -3.66 3.06 13.65
CA CYS A 88 -4.70 4.08 13.51
C CYS A 88 -5.99 3.73 14.26
N ARG A 89 -6.36 2.44 14.35
CA ARG A 89 -7.57 2.00 15.10
C ARG A 89 -7.55 2.44 16.57
N LYS A 90 -6.36 2.61 17.15
CA LYS A 90 -6.16 3.01 18.56
C LYS A 90 -6.23 4.54 18.74
N VAL A 91 -6.41 5.30 17.67
CA VAL A 91 -6.47 6.76 17.66
C VAL A 91 -7.91 7.21 17.42
N GLU A 92 -8.28 8.39 17.93
CA GLU A 92 -9.57 9.03 17.64
C GLU A 92 -9.77 9.24 16.15
N ILE A 93 -10.98 9.04 15.63
CA ILE A 93 -11.30 8.99 14.19
C ILE A 93 -10.79 10.25 13.46
N GLU A 94 -11.00 11.43 14.05
CA GLU A 94 -10.64 12.73 13.48
C GLU A 94 -9.12 12.92 13.30
N ARG A 95 -8.33 12.09 13.96
CA ARG A 95 -6.86 12.14 13.94
C ARG A 95 -6.22 11.00 13.17
N ARG A 96 -7.03 10.09 12.62
CA ARG A 96 -6.53 8.94 11.87
C ARG A 96 -6.03 9.36 10.50
N PHE A 97 -4.77 9.07 10.23
CA PHE A 97 -4.22 9.24 8.89
C PHE A 97 -3.16 8.20 8.56
N ILE A 98 -3.03 7.91 7.26
CA ILE A 98 -1.90 7.18 6.68
C ILE A 98 -1.43 7.96 5.46
N LYS A 99 -0.12 8.21 5.39
CA LYS A 99 0.55 8.78 4.24
C LYS A 99 1.46 7.73 3.62
N ILE A 100 1.38 7.58 2.30
CA ILE A 100 2.15 6.59 1.55
C ILE A 100 2.93 7.31 0.46
N GLU A 101 4.24 7.26 0.52
CA GLU A 101 5.12 7.76 -0.52
C GLU A 101 5.93 6.60 -1.10
N ASN A 102 5.96 6.48 -2.42
CA ASN A 102 6.84 5.53 -3.08
C ASN A 102 7.44 6.13 -4.34
N LYS A 103 8.74 5.95 -4.50
CA LYS A 103 9.49 6.43 -5.66
C LYS A 103 10.55 5.40 -6.07
N LEU A 104 10.62 5.13 -7.37
CA LEU A 104 11.72 4.38 -7.98
C LEU A 104 12.56 5.34 -8.83
N THR A 105 13.86 5.41 -8.55
CA THR A 105 14.79 6.27 -9.27
C THR A 105 16.17 5.57 -9.34
N ALA A 106 16.71 5.42 -10.54
CA ALA A 106 18.04 4.83 -10.76
C ALA A 106 18.23 3.48 -10.02
N GLY A 107 17.26 2.58 -10.14
CA GLY A 107 17.32 1.25 -9.51
C GLY A 107 17.14 1.24 -7.99
N LYS A 108 16.78 2.38 -7.38
CA LYS A 108 16.51 2.50 -5.94
C LYS A 108 15.04 2.78 -5.72
N MET A 109 14.35 1.90 -5.00
CA MET A 109 12.95 2.09 -4.61
C MET A 109 12.90 2.51 -3.15
N LEU A 110 12.35 3.69 -2.89
CA LEU A 110 12.07 4.20 -1.56
C LEU A 110 10.57 4.12 -1.31
N LEU A 111 10.17 3.37 -0.28
CA LEU A 111 8.80 3.32 0.23
C LEU A 111 8.78 3.91 1.64
N ILE A 112 7.95 4.94 1.85
CA ILE A 112 7.71 5.55 3.16
C ILE A 112 6.24 5.42 3.49
N ILE A 113 5.93 4.94 4.69
CA ILE A 113 4.58 4.90 5.24
C ILE A 113 4.60 5.59 6.59
N GLU A 114 3.84 6.69 6.72
CA GLU A 114 3.59 7.36 7.98
C GLU A 114 2.16 7.12 8.41
N ASN A 115 1.95 6.90 9.70
CA ASN A 115 0.60 6.75 10.25
C ASN A 115 0.47 7.41 11.62
N SER A 116 -0.75 7.82 11.96
CA SER A 116 -1.08 8.24 13.32
C SER A 116 -1.01 7.06 14.29
N LYS A 117 -0.59 7.34 15.52
CA LYS A 117 -0.58 6.38 16.65
C LYS A 117 -0.92 7.09 17.96
N THR A 118 -1.22 6.32 19.00
CA THR A 118 -1.33 6.85 20.36
C THR A 118 0.03 7.38 20.84
N GLY A 119 0.01 8.50 21.58
CA GLY A 119 1.23 9.23 21.98
C GLY A 119 2.13 8.54 23.01
N GLU A 120 1.86 7.30 23.36
CA GLU A 120 2.76 6.52 24.22
C GLU A 120 4.07 6.26 23.48
N LYS A 121 5.15 6.89 23.98
CA LYS A 121 6.51 6.62 23.49
C LYS A 121 6.89 5.20 23.92
N ASN A 122 7.05 4.32 22.97
CA ASN A 122 7.83 3.12 23.19
C ASN A 122 9.32 3.52 23.19
N GLU A 123 9.91 3.73 24.34
CA GLU A 123 11.34 4.12 24.49
C GLU A 123 12.32 3.14 23.84
N SER A 124 11.87 1.94 23.46
CA SER A 124 12.67 0.92 22.77
C SER A 124 12.88 1.17 21.28
N LEU A 125 12.34 2.24 20.68
CA LEU A 125 12.23 2.43 19.22
C LEU A 125 13.23 3.40 18.60
N THR A 126 14.10 4.01 19.38
CA THR A 126 15.07 5.02 18.90
C THR A 126 16.42 4.46 18.48
N THR A 127 16.53 3.15 18.23
CA THR A 127 17.81 2.57 17.86
C THR A 127 17.81 1.95 16.46
N THR A 128 18.75 2.42 15.65
CA THR A 128 19.23 1.85 14.38
C THR A 128 19.74 0.41 14.50
N LYS A 129 19.65 -0.19 15.67
CA LYS A 129 20.03 -1.57 15.97
C LYS A 129 18.98 -2.18 16.88
N SER A 130 18.42 -3.24 16.43
CA SER A 130 17.91 -4.38 17.20
C SER A 130 16.43 -4.73 17.08
N ASP A 131 16.28 -5.86 16.95
CA ASP A 131 15.47 -7.06 17.18
C ASP A 131 14.28 -6.96 18.17
N ASN A 132 13.96 -5.83 18.77
CA ASN A 132 12.93 -5.73 19.81
C ASN A 132 11.56 -5.24 19.32
N TYR A 133 11.34 -5.07 18.01
CA TYR A 133 10.01 -4.92 17.46
C TYR A 133 9.37 -6.29 17.29
N SER A 134 8.98 -6.87 18.39
CA SER A 134 8.21 -8.10 18.50
C SER A 134 6.75 -7.89 18.08
N HIS A 135 6.53 -7.28 16.90
CA HIS A 135 5.24 -7.34 16.24
C HIS A 135 5.34 -8.44 15.21
N GLY A 136 4.63 -9.50 15.45
CA GLY A 136 4.25 -10.61 14.61
C GLY A 136 5.02 -10.94 13.32
N ARG A 137 4.68 -12.06 12.72
CA ARG A 137 5.25 -12.63 11.48
C ARG A 137 5.36 -11.63 10.31
N GLY A 138 4.54 -10.56 10.28
CA GLY A 138 4.49 -9.57 9.21
C GLY A 138 5.78 -8.75 9.04
N ILE A 139 6.31 -8.19 10.13
CA ILE A 139 7.55 -7.37 10.08
C ILE A 139 8.77 -8.23 9.75
N HIS A 140 8.82 -9.47 10.26
CA HIS A 140 9.88 -10.40 9.91
C HIS A 140 9.88 -10.71 8.40
N SER A 141 8.70 -10.94 7.81
CA SER A 141 8.55 -11.15 6.37
C SER A 141 8.97 -9.91 5.55
N VAL A 142 8.63 -8.71 6.01
CA VAL A 142 9.07 -7.45 5.39
C VAL A 142 10.59 -7.33 5.42
N ARG A 143 11.25 -7.60 6.55
CA ARG A 143 12.72 -7.57 6.66
C ARG A 143 13.38 -8.51 5.66
N ARG A 144 12.89 -9.75 5.54
CA ARG A 144 13.40 -10.72 4.55
C ARG A 144 13.29 -10.23 3.11
N VAL A 145 12.17 -9.57 2.76
CA VAL A 145 12.01 -8.96 1.43
C VAL A 145 13.03 -7.83 1.24
N VAL A 146 13.17 -6.94 2.22
CA VAL A 146 14.14 -5.84 2.15
C VAL A 146 15.57 -6.35 2.00
N GLU A 147 15.97 -7.36 2.78
CA GLU A 147 17.27 -8.01 2.70
C GLU A 147 17.51 -8.69 1.34
N LYS A 148 16.50 -9.36 0.77
CA LYS A 148 16.57 -9.99 -0.57
C LYS A 148 16.99 -8.99 -1.66
N TYR A 149 16.55 -7.74 -1.54
CA TYR A 149 16.91 -6.65 -2.47
C TYR A 149 18.04 -5.77 -1.94
N SER A 150 18.90 -6.32 -1.08
CA SER A 150 20.06 -5.63 -0.49
C SER A 150 19.71 -4.29 0.15
N GLY A 151 18.48 -4.19 0.65
CA GLY A 151 17.87 -2.96 1.14
C GLY A 151 18.09 -2.69 2.62
N THR A 152 17.50 -1.60 3.07
CA THR A 152 17.44 -1.19 4.48
C THR A 152 16.04 -0.80 4.86
N ILE A 153 15.66 -1.06 6.12
CA ILE A 153 14.37 -0.62 6.67
C ILE A 153 14.59 0.06 8.01
N THR A 154 13.96 1.21 8.18
CA THR A 154 14.03 2.01 9.39
C THR A 154 12.63 2.24 9.94
N PHE A 155 12.50 2.18 11.26
CA PHE A 155 11.28 2.46 12.00
C PHE A 155 11.54 3.66 12.90
N THR A 156 10.73 4.71 12.79
CA THR A 156 10.91 5.95 13.53
C THR A 156 9.65 6.30 14.30
N ASP A 157 9.75 6.34 15.62
CA ASP A 157 8.68 6.82 16.48
C ASP A 157 8.81 8.33 16.68
N LYS A 158 7.87 9.10 16.12
CA LYS A 158 7.78 10.56 16.23
C LYS A 158 6.71 11.00 17.27
N GLY A 159 6.43 10.14 18.25
CA GLY A 159 5.43 10.38 19.30
C GLY A 159 4.00 10.01 18.84
N LYS A 160 3.26 10.92 18.26
CA LYS A 160 1.90 10.68 17.73
C LYS A 160 1.88 10.16 16.29
N VAL A 161 3.04 10.05 15.67
CA VAL A 161 3.24 9.58 14.30
C VAL A 161 4.28 8.46 14.32
N PHE A 162 4.06 7.44 13.55
CA PHE A 162 5.03 6.39 13.29
C PHE A 162 5.40 6.38 11.81
N GLU A 163 6.67 6.27 11.52
CA GLU A 163 7.19 6.20 10.15
C GLU A 163 7.95 4.91 9.93
N VAL A 164 7.68 4.27 8.82
CA VAL A 164 8.49 3.20 8.27
C VAL A 164 9.08 3.66 6.96
N SER A 165 10.39 3.55 6.80
CA SER A 165 11.11 3.85 5.57
C SER A 165 11.87 2.61 5.11
N ALA A 166 11.53 2.08 3.95
CA ALA A 166 12.19 0.94 3.32
C ALA A 166 12.84 1.37 2.01
N MET A 167 14.15 1.12 1.89
CA MET A 167 14.92 1.33 0.67
C MET A 167 15.32 -0.03 0.09
N LEU A 168 15.00 -0.27 -1.18
CA LEU A 168 15.40 -1.46 -1.93
C LEU A 168 16.31 -1.06 -3.09
N TYR A 169 17.29 -1.91 -3.40
CA TYR A 169 18.28 -1.66 -4.46
C TYR A 169 18.17 -2.71 -5.57
N GLY A 170 18.75 -2.40 -6.73
CA GLY A 170 18.76 -3.31 -7.87
C GLY A 170 17.40 -3.53 -8.53
N ILE A 171 16.46 -2.58 -8.34
CA ILE A 171 15.14 -2.65 -8.95
C ILE A 171 15.23 -2.07 -10.36
N GLU A 172 15.40 -2.93 -11.35
CA GLU A 172 15.42 -2.51 -12.75
C GLU A 172 14.02 -2.28 -13.29
N VAL A 173 13.91 -1.32 -14.19
CA VAL A 173 12.68 -1.06 -14.96
C VAL A 173 12.75 -1.93 -16.21
N LYS A 174 11.68 -2.68 -16.48
CA LYS A 174 11.52 -3.37 -17.76
C LYS A 174 10.83 -2.40 -18.74
N GLU A 175 11.44 -2.23 -19.91
CA GLU A 175 10.82 -1.53 -21.03
C GLU A 175 9.63 -2.28 -21.61
#